data_204adb073124962a91f1e73e5cbfe792
#
_entry.id   204adb073124962a91f1e73e5cbfe792
#
_cell.length_a   1.000
_cell.length_b   1.000
_cell.length_c   1.000
_cell.angle_alpha   90.00
_cell.angle_beta   90.00
_cell.angle_gamma   90.00
#
_symmetry.space_group_name_H-M   'P 1'
#
loop_
_entity.id
_entity.type
_entity.pdbx_description
1 polymer ?
#
loop_
_entity_poly.entity_id
_entity_poly.type
_entity_poly.pdbx_seq_one_letter_code
_entity_poly.pdbx_strand_id
1 'polypeptide(L)'
;VSGRALRPLRSFAAQVENIQPGNLAQCKVSEDVLPEFQRFSRSFNGMIDRLVAGFAAQRQFTGNAAHELRTPLALMQAQLELFSAEHTDVAPETAAFLTLLQEQTERMSQMTKILLEMSELRTVPCDDRVDLAPMIEEIFTDLAPLAERKCIALEADGGAVLTGSDPLLYRLLFNLTENAIRYGRPDGA
;
A
#
# COMPACT_ATOMS: atom_id res chain seq x y z
N VAL A 1 42.91 -26.14 3.15
CA VAL A 1 41.85 -27.04 2.64
C VAL A 1 40.48 -26.66 3.22
N SER A 2 40.42 -26.12 4.45
CA SER A 2 39.15 -25.81 5.14
C SER A 2 38.33 -24.64 4.55
N GLY A 3 38.97 -23.69 3.84
CA GLY A 3 38.27 -22.50 3.35
C GLY A 3 37.31 -22.73 2.18
N ARG A 4 37.56 -23.75 1.36
CA ARG A 4 36.71 -24.09 0.20
C ARG A 4 35.46 -24.86 0.59
N ALA A 5 35.52 -25.69 1.64
CA ALA A 5 34.38 -26.46 2.13
C ALA A 5 33.32 -25.59 2.84
N LEU A 6 33.72 -24.43 3.38
CA LEU A 6 32.81 -23.51 4.10
C LEU A 6 32.24 -22.39 3.20
N ARG A 7 32.66 -22.28 1.95
CA ARG A 7 32.11 -21.29 0.99
C ARG A 7 30.59 -21.38 0.83
N PRO A 8 29.98 -22.57 0.63
CA PRO A 8 28.53 -22.68 0.49
C PRO A 8 27.77 -22.18 1.71
N LEU A 9 28.31 -22.45 2.93
CA LEU A 9 27.69 -21.99 4.19
C LEU A 9 27.75 -20.46 4.36
N ARG A 10 28.84 -19.82 3.95
CA ARG A 10 28.94 -18.35 4.00
C ARG A 10 28.01 -17.67 2.99
N SER A 11 27.93 -18.21 1.79
CA SER A 11 27.00 -17.72 0.75
C SER A 11 25.54 -17.88 1.20
N PHE A 12 25.23 -19.00 1.82
CA PHE A 12 23.92 -19.26 2.39
C PHE A 12 23.58 -18.28 3.54
N ALA A 13 24.48 -18.07 4.48
CA ALA A 13 24.28 -17.13 5.59
C ALA A 13 24.00 -15.71 5.07
N ALA A 14 24.77 -15.25 4.10
CA ALA A 14 24.57 -13.94 3.47
C ALA A 14 23.22 -13.84 2.72
N GLN A 15 22.75 -14.92 2.10
CA GLN A 15 21.42 -14.95 1.46
C GLN A 15 20.29 -14.91 2.50
N VAL A 16 20.45 -15.65 3.61
CA VAL A 16 19.46 -15.67 4.69
C VAL A 16 19.32 -14.31 5.37
N GLU A 17 20.43 -13.60 5.59
CA GLU A 17 20.44 -12.25 6.17
C GLU A 17 19.72 -11.22 5.32
N ASN A 18 19.67 -11.42 4.00
CA ASN A 18 19.00 -10.52 3.05
C ASN A 18 17.55 -10.90 2.75
N ILE A 19 16.99 -11.90 3.44
CA ILE A 19 15.60 -12.32 3.24
C ILE A 19 14.66 -11.23 3.77
N GLN A 20 13.84 -10.73 2.87
CA GLN A 20 12.74 -9.82 3.17
C GLN A 20 11.44 -10.37 2.57
N PRO A 21 10.28 -10.02 3.11
CA PRO A 21 9.01 -10.46 2.54
C PRO A 21 8.83 -10.11 1.05
N GLY A 22 9.53 -9.07 0.58
CA GLY A 22 9.47 -8.60 -0.81
C GLY A 22 10.34 -9.38 -1.79
N ASN A 23 11.39 -10.05 -1.33
CA ASN A 23 12.35 -10.77 -2.19
C ASN A 23 12.40 -12.28 -1.98
N LEU A 24 11.46 -12.84 -1.20
CA LEU A 24 11.43 -14.27 -0.85
C LEU A 24 11.58 -15.21 -2.05
N ALA A 25 10.89 -14.94 -3.15
CA ALA A 25 10.95 -15.79 -4.34
C ALA A 25 12.35 -15.82 -4.98
N GLN A 26 13.15 -14.78 -4.79
CA GLN A 26 14.50 -14.63 -5.31
C GLN A 26 15.57 -15.21 -4.36
N CYS A 27 15.20 -15.54 -3.13
CA CYS A 27 16.10 -16.03 -2.08
C CYS A 27 16.32 -17.54 -2.12
N LYS A 28 15.89 -18.23 -3.19
CA LYS A 28 16.19 -19.65 -3.35
C LYS A 28 17.67 -19.89 -3.54
N VAL A 29 18.17 -20.90 -2.86
CA VAL A 29 19.59 -21.30 -2.94
C VAL A 29 19.78 -22.35 -4.04
N SER A 30 20.98 -22.36 -4.63
CA SER A 30 21.34 -23.36 -5.63
C SER A 30 21.28 -24.76 -5.04
N GLU A 31 20.71 -25.70 -5.79
CA GLU A 31 20.75 -27.13 -5.47
C GLU A 31 21.96 -27.85 -6.11
N ASP A 32 22.69 -27.15 -7.00
CA ASP A 32 23.94 -27.63 -7.57
C ASP A 32 25.09 -27.38 -6.58
N VAL A 33 25.09 -28.13 -5.50
CA VAL A 33 26.07 -28.09 -4.42
C VAL A 33 26.52 -29.51 -4.06
N LEU A 34 27.52 -29.61 -3.19
CA LEU A 34 27.99 -30.91 -2.69
C LEU A 34 26.80 -31.76 -2.16
N PRO A 35 26.82 -33.09 -2.35
CA PRO A 35 25.68 -33.97 -2.00
C PRO A 35 25.20 -33.80 -0.56
N GLU A 36 26.11 -33.51 0.35
CA GLU A 36 25.83 -33.29 1.78
C GLU A 36 24.94 -32.07 2.02
N PHE A 37 25.03 -31.06 1.14
CA PHE A 37 24.28 -29.81 1.24
C PHE A 37 22.99 -29.80 0.41
N GLN A 38 22.85 -30.70 -0.57
CA GLN A 38 21.65 -30.75 -1.43
C GLN A 38 20.35 -30.94 -0.64
N ARG A 39 20.36 -31.81 0.38
CA ARG A 39 19.19 -32.03 1.23
C ARG A 39 18.79 -30.78 1.98
N PHE A 40 19.79 -30.04 2.44
CA PHE A 40 19.58 -28.78 3.15
C PHE A 40 19.02 -27.69 2.17
N SER A 41 19.62 -27.50 1.00
CA SER A 41 19.15 -26.57 -0.03
C SER A 41 17.69 -26.85 -0.42
N ARG A 42 17.33 -28.13 -0.64
CA ARG A 42 15.94 -28.53 -0.94
C ARG A 42 14.99 -28.22 0.21
N SER A 43 15.36 -28.52 1.44
CA SER A 43 14.53 -28.25 2.61
C SER A 43 14.31 -26.74 2.79
N PHE A 44 15.35 -25.94 2.58
CA PHE A 44 15.28 -24.49 2.64
C PHE A 44 14.40 -23.92 1.53
N ASN A 45 14.63 -24.31 0.27
CA ASN A 45 13.82 -23.89 -0.86
C ASN A 45 12.34 -24.24 -0.64
N GLY A 46 12.06 -25.44 -0.11
CA GLY A 46 10.71 -25.86 0.23
C GLY A 46 10.08 -25.04 1.38
N MET A 47 10.89 -24.54 2.31
CA MET A 47 10.42 -23.58 3.32
C MET A 47 10.08 -22.23 2.69
N ILE A 48 10.95 -21.70 1.82
CA ILE A 48 10.70 -20.47 1.07
C ILE A 48 9.40 -20.57 0.24
N ASP A 49 9.20 -21.70 -0.46
CA ASP A 49 7.97 -21.91 -1.24
C ASP A 49 6.71 -21.86 -0.37
N ARG A 50 6.76 -22.48 0.82
CA ARG A 50 5.64 -22.42 1.78
C ARG A 50 5.40 -21.01 2.29
N LEU A 51 6.44 -20.23 2.55
CA LEU A 51 6.31 -18.83 2.99
C LEU A 51 5.71 -17.98 1.88
N VAL A 52 6.18 -18.12 0.64
CA VAL A 52 5.62 -17.41 -0.53
C VAL A 52 4.13 -17.74 -0.71
N ALA A 53 3.78 -19.02 -0.65
CA ALA A 53 2.38 -19.45 -0.75
C ALA A 53 1.53 -18.93 0.42
N GLY A 54 2.04 -18.97 1.64
CA GLY A 54 1.36 -18.43 2.81
C GLY A 54 1.09 -16.93 2.71
N PHE A 55 2.07 -16.14 2.30
CA PHE A 55 1.89 -14.70 2.07
C PHE A 55 0.94 -14.41 0.91
N ALA A 56 0.94 -15.22 -0.15
CA ALA A 56 -0.01 -15.09 -1.25
C ALA A 56 -1.45 -15.36 -0.78
N ALA A 57 -1.67 -16.42 -0.02
CA ALA A 57 -2.98 -16.75 0.54
C ALA A 57 -3.48 -15.67 1.51
N GLN A 58 -2.60 -15.15 2.38
CA GLN A 58 -2.94 -14.06 3.29
C GLN A 58 -3.38 -12.80 2.54
N ARG A 59 -2.65 -12.42 1.48
CA ARG A 59 -3.01 -11.26 0.63
C ARG A 59 -4.37 -11.45 -0.03
N GLN A 60 -4.59 -12.62 -0.64
CA GLN A 60 -5.87 -12.94 -1.27
C GLN A 60 -7.02 -12.87 -0.27
N PHE A 61 -6.82 -13.42 0.93
CA PHE A 61 -7.82 -13.32 2.00
C PHE A 61 -8.12 -11.88 2.38
N THR A 62 -7.08 -11.05 2.58
CA THR A 62 -7.25 -9.64 2.95
C THR A 62 -7.95 -8.86 1.83
N GLY A 63 -7.56 -9.07 0.58
CA GLY A 63 -8.21 -8.44 -0.58
C GLY A 63 -9.68 -8.84 -0.71
N ASN A 64 -9.99 -10.13 -0.61
CA ASN A 64 -11.37 -10.62 -0.66
C ASN A 64 -12.20 -10.05 0.49
N ALA A 65 -11.68 -10.05 1.71
CA ALA A 65 -12.37 -9.48 2.87
C ALA A 65 -12.66 -7.98 2.69
N ALA A 66 -11.71 -7.22 2.15
CA ALA A 66 -11.91 -5.79 1.88
C ALA A 66 -12.98 -5.56 0.80
N HIS A 67 -13.03 -6.38 -0.25
CA HIS A 67 -14.09 -6.32 -1.25
C HIS A 67 -15.46 -6.64 -0.68
N GLU A 68 -15.57 -7.70 0.13
CA GLU A 68 -16.82 -8.12 0.76
C GLU A 68 -17.33 -7.11 1.79
N LEU A 69 -16.45 -6.34 2.42
CA LEU A 69 -16.83 -5.27 3.35
C LEU A 69 -17.23 -3.98 2.62
N ARG A 70 -16.71 -3.69 1.44
CA ARG A 70 -17.02 -2.47 0.69
C ARG A 70 -18.51 -2.36 0.35
N THR A 71 -19.13 -3.45 -0.09
CA THR A 71 -20.52 -3.48 -0.52
C THR A 71 -21.48 -3.12 0.62
N PRO A 72 -21.47 -3.78 1.81
CA PRO A 72 -22.35 -3.41 2.91
C PRO A 72 -22.07 -1.99 3.44
N LEU A 73 -20.83 -1.53 3.43
CA LEU A 73 -20.49 -0.17 3.85
C LEU A 73 -21.07 0.87 2.89
N ALA A 74 -20.95 0.67 1.57
CA ALA A 74 -21.57 1.56 0.58
C ALA A 74 -23.10 1.60 0.71
N LEU A 75 -23.72 0.46 1.00
CA LEU A 75 -25.17 0.40 1.24
C LEU A 75 -25.56 1.15 2.53
N MET A 76 -24.79 1.02 3.61
CA MET A 76 -25.03 1.78 4.85
C MET A 76 -24.88 3.29 4.63
N GLN A 77 -23.86 3.72 3.88
CA GLN A 77 -23.67 5.12 3.52
C GLN A 77 -24.86 5.66 2.73
N ALA A 78 -25.27 4.95 1.68
CA ALA A 78 -26.41 5.35 0.87
C ALA A 78 -27.72 5.44 1.68
N GLN A 79 -27.95 4.51 2.62
CA GLN A 79 -29.13 4.56 3.51
C GLN A 79 -29.08 5.73 4.48
N LEU A 80 -27.93 6.04 5.06
CA LEU A 80 -27.75 7.20 5.94
C LEU A 80 -27.95 8.52 5.20
N GLU A 81 -27.41 8.63 3.97
CA GLU A 81 -27.59 9.80 3.10
C GLU A 81 -29.06 9.99 2.74
N LEU A 82 -29.74 8.91 2.31
CA LEU A 82 -31.16 8.95 1.95
C LEU A 82 -32.02 9.35 3.16
N PHE A 83 -31.79 8.74 4.31
CA PHE A 83 -32.51 9.07 5.53
C PHE A 83 -32.32 10.54 5.93
N SER A 84 -31.11 11.05 5.85
CA SER A 84 -30.78 12.45 6.15
C SER A 84 -31.44 13.43 5.16
N ALA A 85 -31.54 13.04 3.90
CA ALA A 85 -32.19 13.85 2.86
C ALA A 85 -33.72 13.90 3.01
N GLU A 86 -34.34 12.77 3.39
CA GLU A 86 -35.80 12.67 3.57
C GLU A 86 -36.29 13.27 4.89
N HIS A 87 -35.43 13.30 5.92
CA HIS A 87 -35.78 13.75 7.27
C HIS A 87 -34.94 14.96 7.68
N THR A 88 -35.27 16.10 7.10
CA THR A 88 -34.55 17.37 7.40
C THR A 88 -34.95 18.02 8.71
N ASP A 89 -36.13 17.66 9.27
CA ASP A 89 -36.66 18.20 10.52
C ASP A 89 -36.64 17.14 11.64
N VAL A 90 -35.40 16.71 12.00
CA VAL A 90 -35.16 15.78 13.10
C VAL A 90 -34.69 16.53 14.35
N ALA A 91 -34.96 15.94 15.54
CA ALA A 91 -34.41 16.47 16.78
C ALA A 91 -32.87 16.60 16.72
N PRO A 92 -32.28 17.64 17.36
CA PRO A 92 -30.85 17.88 17.34
C PRO A 92 -30.01 16.67 17.79
N GLU A 93 -30.50 15.90 18.74
CA GLU A 93 -29.85 14.67 19.22
C GLU A 93 -29.82 13.59 18.14
N THR A 94 -30.91 13.46 17.35
CA THR A 94 -30.97 12.51 16.21
C THR A 94 -30.03 12.95 15.09
N ALA A 95 -29.99 14.24 14.78
CA ALA A 95 -29.07 14.79 13.78
C ALA A 95 -27.60 14.52 14.17
N ALA A 96 -27.24 14.77 15.42
CA ALA A 96 -25.89 14.48 15.94
C ALA A 96 -25.55 12.99 15.84
N PHE A 97 -26.50 12.12 16.17
CA PHE A 97 -26.31 10.66 16.06
C PHE A 97 -26.12 10.20 14.62
N LEU A 98 -26.90 10.74 13.67
CA LEU A 98 -26.75 10.44 12.24
C LEU A 98 -25.39 10.89 11.72
N THR A 99 -24.94 12.08 12.09
CA THR A 99 -23.59 12.59 11.74
C THR A 99 -22.51 11.65 12.24
N LEU A 100 -22.61 11.20 13.49
CA LEU A 100 -21.66 10.25 14.07
C LEU A 100 -21.63 8.93 13.29
N LEU A 101 -22.78 8.39 12.90
CA LEU A 101 -22.88 7.16 12.11
C LEU A 101 -22.27 7.34 10.72
N GLN A 102 -22.50 8.47 10.06
CA GLN A 102 -21.91 8.80 8.77
C GLN A 102 -20.38 8.85 8.87
N GLU A 103 -19.84 9.55 9.87
CA GLU A 103 -18.40 9.63 10.11
C GLU A 103 -17.77 8.25 10.37
N GLN A 104 -18.41 7.40 11.17
CA GLN A 104 -17.91 6.05 11.45
C GLN A 104 -17.95 5.16 10.20
N THR A 105 -19.02 5.25 9.40
CA THR A 105 -19.16 4.46 8.17
C THR A 105 -18.12 4.89 7.12
N GLU A 106 -17.90 6.18 6.97
CA GLU A 106 -16.83 6.73 6.11
C GLU A 106 -15.45 6.27 6.57
N ARG A 107 -15.18 6.32 7.87
CA ARG A 107 -13.92 5.83 8.44
C ARG A 107 -13.70 4.35 8.16
N MET A 108 -14.74 3.51 8.27
CA MET A 108 -14.65 2.08 7.92
C MET A 108 -14.40 1.88 6.42
N SER A 109 -15.04 2.66 5.56
CA SER A 109 -14.81 2.63 4.10
C SER A 109 -13.36 2.98 3.76
N GLN A 110 -12.78 3.97 4.40
CA GLN A 110 -11.38 4.33 4.24
C GLN A 110 -10.43 3.21 4.70
N MET A 111 -10.73 2.55 5.83
CA MET A 111 -9.95 1.42 6.31
C MET A 111 -9.99 0.24 5.34
N THR A 112 -11.15 -0.10 4.79
CA THR A 112 -11.27 -1.19 3.80
C THR A 112 -10.53 -0.86 2.51
N LYS A 113 -10.54 0.40 2.09
CA LYS A 113 -9.75 0.88 0.96
C LYS A 113 -8.24 0.68 1.19
N ILE A 114 -7.73 1.08 2.36
CA ILE A 114 -6.31 0.91 2.72
C ILE A 114 -5.93 -0.58 2.75
N LEU A 115 -6.78 -1.46 3.30
CA LEU A 115 -6.54 -2.90 3.34
C LEU A 115 -6.42 -3.50 1.93
N LEU A 116 -7.31 -3.10 1.01
CA LEU A 116 -7.26 -3.53 -0.39
C LEU A 116 -5.97 -3.07 -1.05
N GLU A 117 -5.66 -1.82 -0.89
CA GLU A 117 -4.45 -1.19 -1.40
C GLU A 117 -3.17 -1.90 -0.93
N MET A 118 -3.09 -2.24 0.36
CA MET A 118 -1.95 -3.00 0.91
C MET A 118 -1.85 -4.41 0.32
N SER A 119 -2.96 -5.03 -0.07
CA SER A 119 -2.96 -6.35 -0.70
C SER A 119 -2.41 -6.31 -2.14
N GLU A 120 -2.60 -5.21 -2.85
CA GLU A 120 -2.23 -5.02 -4.26
C GLU A 120 -0.78 -4.53 -4.46
N LEU A 121 -0.25 -3.73 -3.53
CA LEU A 121 1.03 -3.02 -3.65
C LEU A 121 2.26 -3.89 -4.00
N ARG A 122 2.23 -5.20 -3.74
CA ARG A 122 3.40 -6.08 -3.94
C ARG A 122 3.45 -6.79 -5.30
N THR A 123 2.45 -6.63 -6.14
CA THR A 123 2.37 -7.27 -7.46
C THR A 123 2.75 -6.34 -8.60
N VAL A 124 2.99 -5.08 -8.29
CA VAL A 124 3.29 -4.06 -9.31
C VAL A 124 4.79 -4.07 -9.63
N PRO A 125 5.18 -4.25 -10.89
CA PRO A 125 6.56 -4.13 -11.31
C PRO A 125 7.12 -2.74 -10.95
N CYS A 126 8.41 -2.66 -10.62
CA CYS A 126 9.09 -1.42 -10.23
C CYS A 126 10.32 -1.17 -11.13
N ASP A 127 10.17 -1.38 -12.41
CA ASP A 127 11.23 -1.29 -13.43
C ASP A 127 10.98 -0.17 -14.46
N ASP A 128 9.90 0.58 -14.31
CA ASP A 128 9.61 1.75 -15.16
C ASP A 128 10.56 2.90 -14.86
N ARG A 129 10.91 3.64 -15.91
CA ARG A 129 11.63 4.90 -15.79
C ARG A 129 10.62 6.04 -15.67
N VAL A 130 10.47 6.58 -14.48
CA VAL A 130 9.46 7.58 -14.12
C VAL A 130 10.10 8.96 -13.98
N ASP A 131 9.61 9.93 -14.72
CA ASP A 131 9.96 11.35 -14.57
C ASP A 131 8.98 11.99 -13.56
N LEU A 132 9.53 12.51 -12.46
CA LEU A 132 8.71 13.05 -11.38
C LEU A 132 8.14 14.44 -11.69
N ALA A 133 8.75 15.21 -12.59
CA ALA A 133 8.29 16.58 -12.87
C ALA A 133 6.85 16.60 -13.43
N PRO A 134 6.53 15.91 -14.56
CA PRO A 134 5.17 15.89 -15.07
C PRO A 134 4.18 15.22 -14.11
N MET A 135 4.61 14.20 -13.34
CA MET A 135 3.77 13.55 -12.35
C MET A 135 3.35 14.51 -11.23
N ILE A 136 4.26 15.34 -10.74
CA ILE A 136 3.96 16.33 -9.70
C ILE A 136 3.00 17.41 -10.23
N GLU A 137 3.16 17.84 -11.47
CA GLU A 137 2.23 18.79 -12.11
C GLU A 137 0.81 18.23 -12.20
N GLU A 138 0.68 16.95 -12.56
CA GLU A 138 -0.61 16.25 -12.59
C GLU A 138 -1.24 16.19 -11.19
N ILE A 139 -0.47 15.78 -10.17
CA ILE A 139 -0.91 15.72 -8.77
C ILE A 139 -1.36 17.10 -8.27
N PHE A 140 -0.62 18.15 -8.59
CA PHE A 140 -0.99 19.52 -8.22
C PHE A 140 -2.28 19.97 -8.88
N THR A 141 -2.49 19.58 -10.13
CA THR A 141 -3.74 19.85 -10.85
C THR A 141 -4.92 19.17 -10.16
N ASP A 142 -4.78 17.90 -9.79
CA ASP A 142 -5.83 17.12 -9.12
C ASP A 142 -6.14 17.64 -7.71
N LEU A 143 -5.13 18.12 -6.99
CA LEU A 143 -5.27 18.63 -5.63
C LEU A 143 -5.53 20.13 -5.53
N ALA A 144 -5.49 20.89 -6.65
CA ALA A 144 -5.73 22.32 -6.68
C ALA A 144 -7.04 22.74 -5.98
N PRO A 145 -8.20 22.07 -6.21
CA PRO A 145 -9.45 22.46 -5.54
C PRO A 145 -9.40 22.29 -4.01
N LEU A 146 -8.57 21.35 -3.52
CA LEU A 146 -8.39 21.13 -2.08
C LEU A 146 -7.46 22.20 -1.48
N ALA A 147 -6.38 22.52 -2.18
CA ALA A 147 -5.41 23.54 -1.79
C ALA A 147 -6.04 24.95 -1.75
N GLU A 148 -6.81 25.31 -2.79
CA GLU A 148 -7.54 26.58 -2.84
C GLU A 148 -8.49 26.77 -1.66
N ARG A 149 -9.26 25.74 -1.29
CA ARG A 149 -10.17 25.79 -0.14
C ARG A 149 -9.45 26.06 1.18
N LYS A 150 -8.17 25.75 1.27
CA LYS A 150 -7.35 25.95 2.46
C LYS A 150 -6.37 27.12 2.35
N CYS A 151 -6.40 27.85 1.24
CA CYS A 151 -5.47 28.93 0.96
C CYS A 151 -4.01 28.49 1.04
N ILE A 152 -3.69 27.30 0.51
CA ILE A 152 -2.33 26.73 0.46
C ILE A 152 -1.81 26.83 -0.95
N ALA A 153 -0.61 27.42 -1.14
CA ALA A 153 0.09 27.39 -2.41
C ALA A 153 0.82 26.05 -2.61
N LEU A 154 0.75 25.52 -3.82
CA LEU A 154 1.50 24.34 -4.23
C LEU A 154 2.64 24.78 -5.15
N GLU A 155 3.87 24.52 -4.74
CA GLU A 155 5.07 24.86 -5.49
C GLU A 155 5.95 23.63 -5.63
N ALA A 156 6.55 23.43 -6.80
CA ALA A 156 7.55 22.40 -7.04
C ALA A 156 8.77 23.04 -7.70
N ASP A 157 9.94 22.70 -7.22
CA ASP A 157 11.22 23.08 -7.80
C ASP A 157 12.09 21.87 -8.03
N GLY A 158 12.66 21.77 -9.25
CA GLY A 158 13.49 20.66 -9.65
C GLY A 158 12.71 19.50 -10.30
N GLY A 159 13.44 18.41 -10.55
CA GLY A 159 12.94 17.20 -11.17
C GLY A 159 13.95 16.06 -11.01
N ALA A 160 13.44 14.85 -11.01
CA ALA A 160 14.27 13.65 -10.97
C ALA A 160 13.62 12.53 -11.78
N VAL A 161 14.46 11.67 -12.34
CA VAL A 161 14.02 10.44 -12.99
C VAL A 161 14.40 9.28 -12.10
N LEU A 162 13.41 8.50 -11.68
CA LEU A 162 13.58 7.33 -10.83
C LEU A 162 13.23 6.05 -11.58
N THR A 163 13.84 4.94 -11.17
CA THR A 163 13.38 3.62 -11.57
C THR A 163 12.43 3.10 -10.50
N GLY A 164 11.20 2.80 -10.88
CA GLY A 164 10.17 2.37 -9.94
C GLY A 164 8.88 2.00 -10.66
N SER A 165 7.79 1.97 -9.93
CA SER A 165 6.47 1.81 -10.51
C SER A 165 5.77 3.16 -10.59
N ASP A 166 5.36 3.57 -11.79
CA ASP A 166 4.64 4.81 -12.03
C ASP A 166 3.39 4.92 -11.12
N PRO A 167 2.46 3.93 -11.08
CA PRO A 167 1.28 4.04 -10.23
C PRO A 167 1.59 4.13 -8.73
N LEU A 168 2.67 3.47 -8.26
CA LEU A 168 3.05 3.51 -6.85
C LEU A 168 3.69 4.85 -6.47
N LEU A 169 4.52 5.40 -7.34
CA LEU A 169 5.14 6.71 -7.13
C LEU A 169 4.10 7.82 -7.16
N TYR A 170 3.19 7.81 -8.16
CA TYR A 170 2.07 8.74 -8.22
C TYR A 170 1.27 8.73 -6.92
N ARG A 171 0.86 7.54 -6.48
CA ARG A 171 0.08 7.38 -5.27
C ARG A 171 0.79 7.81 -3.99
N LEU A 172 2.10 7.52 -3.89
CA LEU A 172 2.92 7.96 -2.76
C LEU A 172 2.94 9.49 -2.70
N LEU A 173 3.28 10.13 -3.81
CA LEU A 173 3.38 11.59 -3.90
C LEU A 173 2.00 12.25 -3.70
N PHE A 174 0.95 11.71 -4.32
CA PHE A 174 -0.42 12.18 -4.11
C PHE A 174 -0.82 12.15 -2.63
N ASN A 175 -0.62 11.02 -1.95
CA ASN A 175 -0.96 10.89 -0.53
C ASN A 175 -0.14 11.84 0.35
N LEU A 176 1.15 12.03 0.05
CA LEU A 176 2.00 12.96 0.80
C LEU A 176 1.53 14.41 0.61
N THR A 177 1.24 14.81 -0.62
CA THR A 177 0.75 16.15 -0.94
C THR A 177 -0.64 16.38 -0.35
N GLU A 178 -1.57 15.44 -0.50
CA GLU A 178 -2.90 15.52 0.11
C GLU A 178 -2.81 15.67 1.64
N ASN A 179 -1.95 14.88 2.29
CA ASN A 179 -1.73 14.99 3.73
C ASN A 179 -1.12 16.35 4.11
N ALA A 180 -0.16 16.85 3.34
CA ALA A 180 0.41 18.18 3.58
C ALA A 180 -0.66 19.28 3.50
N ILE A 181 -1.57 19.21 2.53
CA ILE A 181 -2.69 20.15 2.41
C ILE A 181 -3.69 19.96 3.57
N ARG A 182 -4.05 18.72 3.90
CA ARG A 182 -5.05 18.43 4.96
C ARG A 182 -4.61 18.89 6.35
N TYR A 183 -3.34 18.68 6.68
CA TYR A 183 -2.76 18.94 8.00
C TYR A 183 -1.84 20.17 8.05
N GLY A 184 -1.63 20.81 6.89
CA GLY A 184 -0.88 22.05 6.78
C GLY A 184 -1.55 23.21 7.55
N ARG A 185 -0.76 24.21 7.89
CA ARG A 185 -1.28 25.43 8.50
C ARG A 185 -2.02 26.25 7.44
N PRO A 186 -3.13 26.94 7.80
CA PRO A 186 -3.73 27.91 6.90
C PRO A 186 -2.69 28.95 6.47
N ASP A 187 -2.75 29.39 5.22
CA ASP A 187 -1.80 30.32 4.59
C ASP A 187 -0.33 29.80 4.53
N GLY A 188 -0.15 28.48 4.53
CA GLY A 188 1.14 27.81 4.31
C GLY A 188 1.45 27.57 2.83
N ALA A 189 2.72 27.33 2.52
CA ALA A 189 3.18 26.81 1.23
C ALA A 189 3.68 25.38 1.37
#